data_e798ac24b1e0438836544c0e1595b0e8
#
_entry.id   e798ac24b1e0438836544c0e1595b0e8
#
_cell.length_a   1.000
_cell.length_b   1.000
_cell.length_c   1.000
_cell.angle_alpha   90.00
_cell.angle_beta   90.00
_cell.angle_gamma   90.00
#
_symmetry.space_group_name_H-M   'P 1'
#
loop_
_entity.id
_entity.type
_entity.pdbx_description
1 polymer ?
#
loop_
_entity_poly.entity_id
_entity_poly.type
_entity_poly.pdbx_seq_one_letter_code
_entity_poly.pdbx_strand_id
1 'polypeptide(L)' 'MFLNKEQREVIKALMWWYNVNKHDAEKYLKYLSQSVINVIVKFYKNKDYENC' A
#
# COMPACT_ATOMS: atom_id res chain seq x y z
N MET A 1 -4.90 -12.94 -15.11
CA MET A 1 -4.97 -12.83 -13.66
C MET A 1 -5.19 -11.40 -13.21
N PHE A 2 -6.07 -11.20 -12.27
CA PHE A 2 -6.45 -9.84 -11.85
C PHE A 2 -6.13 -9.63 -10.39
N LEU A 3 -5.58 -8.47 -10.09
CA LEU A 3 -5.48 -8.02 -8.71
C LEU A 3 -6.87 -7.54 -8.27
N ASN A 4 -7.29 -7.95 -7.08
CA ASN A 4 -8.55 -7.43 -6.59
C ASN A 4 -8.35 -6.02 -6.07
N LYS A 5 -9.45 -5.37 -5.70
CA LYS A 5 -9.43 -3.98 -5.31
C LYS A 5 -8.50 -3.74 -4.11
N GLU A 6 -8.52 -4.67 -3.15
CA GLU A 6 -7.71 -4.53 -1.95
C GLU A 6 -6.23 -4.56 -2.27
N GLN A 7 -5.83 -5.44 -3.17
CA GLN A 7 -4.42 -5.55 -3.53
C GLN A 7 -3.93 -4.30 -4.23
N ARG A 8 -4.78 -3.71 -5.06
CA ARG A 8 -4.44 -2.46 -5.72
C ARG A 8 -4.20 -1.36 -4.70
N GLU A 9 -5.07 -1.28 -3.69
CA GLU A 9 -4.92 -0.27 -2.65
C GLU A 9 -3.65 -0.49 -1.85
N VAL A 10 -3.33 -1.74 -1.56
CA VAL A 10 -2.11 -2.04 -0.84
C VAL A 10 -0.89 -1.58 -1.62
N ILE A 11 -0.86 -1.86 -2.91
CA ILE A 11 0.27 -1.46 -3.74
C ILE A 11 0.39 0.07 -3.79
N LYS A 12 -0.72 0.76 -3.94
CA LYS A 12 -0.71 2.22 -3.93
C LYS A 12 -0.20 2.76 -2.60
N ALA A 13 -0.62 2.13 -1.51
CA ALA A 13 -0.18 2.54 -0.19
C ALA A 13 1.33 2.35 -0.03
N LEU A 14 1.84 1.24 -0.51
CA LEU A 14 3.28 0.98 -0.43
C LEU A 14 4.07 1.96 -1.29
N MET A 15 3.58 2.26 -2.47
CA MET A 15 4.22 3.26 -3.33
C MET A 15 4.29 4.60 -2.63
N TRP A 16 3.23 4.97 -1.96
CA TRP A 16 3.17 6.23 -1.22
C TRP A 16 4.08 6.20 -0.01
N TRP A 17 4.05 5.10 0.73
CA TRP A 17 4.80 4.98 1.99
C TRP A 17 6.30 5.00 1.77
N TYR A 18 6.77 4.25 0.79
CA TYR A 18 8.19 4.11 0.51
C TYR A 18 8.66 5.03 -0.61
N ASN A 19 7.75 5.70 -1.26
CA ASN A 19 8.07 6.57 -2.40
C ASN A 19 8.77 5.77 -3.50
N VAL A 20 8.19 4.66 -3.88
CA VAL A 20 8.74 3.78 -4.90
C VAL A 20 7.71 3.57 -6.00
N ASN A 21 8.13 2.99 -7.12
CA ASN A 21 7.20 2.70 -8.21
C ASN A 21 6.45 1.40 -7.93
N LYS A 22 5.51 1.09 -8.82
CA LYS A 22 4.64 -0.07 -8.65
C LYS A 22 5.43 -1.37 -8.57
N HIS A 23 6.43 -1.51 -9.42
CA HIS A 23 7.23 -2.73 -9.47
C HIS A 23 7.94 -2.98 -8.14
N ASP A 24 8.51 -1.94 -7.59
CA ASP A 24 9.19 -2.06 -6.30
C ASP A 24 8.19 -2.31 -5.18
N ALA A 25 7.03 -1.67 -5.24
CA ALA A 25 6.00 -1.89 -4.24
C ALA A 25 5.57 -3.35 -4.21
N GLU A 26 5.49 -3.99 -5.37
CA GLU A 26 5.14 -5.39 -5.43
C GLU A 26 6.19 -6.27 -4.75
N LYS A 27 7.45 -5.88 -4.84
CA LYS A 27 8.50 -6.59 -4.13
C LYS A 27 8.34 -6.47 -2.63
N TYR A 28 8.06 -5.27 -2.17
CA TYR A 28 7.83 -5.06 -0.73
C TYR A 28 6.67 -5.88 -0.23
N LEU A 29 5.66 -6.03 -1.05
CA LEU A 29 4.49 -6.81 -0.68
C LEU A 29 4.87 -8.24 -0.30
N LYS A 30 5.89 -8.79 -0.93
CA LYS A 30 6.34 -10.15 -0.65
C LYS A 30 7.15 -10.23 0.64
N TYR A 31 7.85 -9.17 0.99
CA TYR A 31 8.75 -9.18 2.15
C TYR A 31 8.07 -8.74 3.43
N LEU A 32 7.08 -7.87 3.32
CA LEU A 32 6.45 -7.32 4.50
C LEU A 32 5.41 -8.27 5.08
N SER A 33 5.28 -8.25 6.40
CA SER A 33 4.24 -9.03 7.05
C SER A 33 2.89 -8.33 6.86
N GLN A 34 1.83 -9.11 7.04
CA GLN A 34 0.48 -8.56 6.89
C GLN A 34 0.23 -7.43 7.89
N SER A 35 0.77 -7.55 9.10
CA SER A 35 0.59 -6.52 10.11
C SER A 35 1.16 -5.19 9.65
N VAL A 36 2.37 -5.22 9.08
CA VAL A 36 3.00 -4.00 8.58
C VAL A 36 2.20 -3.42 7.43
N ILE A 37 1.74 -4.27 6.53
CA ILE A 37 0.95 -3.83 5.39
C ILE A 37 -0.33 -3.16 5.87
N ASN A 38 -0.99 -3.73 6.87
CA ASN A 38 -2.22 -3.17 7.41
C ASN A 38 -1.98 -1.77 7.98
N VAL A 39 -0.88 -1.58 8.68
CA VAL A 39 -0.54 -0.27 9.24
C VAL A 39 -0.34 0.75 8.13
N ILE A 40 0.41 0.38 7.11
CA ILE A 40 0.69 1.28 6.00
C ILE A 40 -0.60 1.67 5.28
N VAL A 41 -1.45 0.71 5.01
CA VAL A 41 -2.71 0.97 4.34
C VAL A 41 -3.59 1.89 5.20
N LYS A 42 -3.59 1.68 6.50
CA LYS A 42 -4.36 2.50 7.41
C LYS A 42 -3.94 3.97 7.31
N PHE A 43 -2.64 4.23 7.34
CA PHE A 43 -2.15 5.59 7.21
C PHE A 43 -2.46 6.17 5.83
N TYR A 44 -2.37 5.35 4.81
CA TYR A 44 -2.66 5.80 3.45
C TYR A 44 -4.11 6.27 3.34
N LYS A 45 -5.03 5.54 3.92
CA LYS A 45 -6.44 5.92 3.87
C LYS A 45 -6.71 7.15 4.75
N ASN A 46 -6.05 7.23 5.89
CA ASN A 46 -6.25 8.35 6.80
C ASN A 46 -5.78 9.68 6.22
N LYS A 47 -4.78 9.65 5.35
CA LYS A 47 -4.28 10.89 4.79
C LYS A 47 -5.36 11.60 3.96
N ASP A 48 -6.27 10.85 3.38
CA ASP A 48 -7.36 11.45 2.61
C ASP A 48 -8.33 12.18 3.51
N TYR A 49 -8.55 11.67 4.72
CA TYR A 49 -9.41 12.34 5.67
C TYR A 49 -8.86 13.68 6.08
N GLU A 50 -7.56 13.74 6.30
CA GLU A 50 -6.94 14.96 6.79
C GLU A 50 -6.94 16.05 5.73
N ASN A 51 -7.00 15.66 4.47
CA ASN A 51 -6.98 16.60 3.37
C ASN A 51 -8.37 17.12 3.02
N CYS A 52 -9.39 16.56 3.60
CA CYS A 52 -10.76 17.03 3.34
C CYS A 52 -11.12 18.28 4.17
#